data_45414bdb18944bb8784dcd88e47efca9
#
_entry.id   45414bdb18944bb8784dcd88e47efca9
#
_cell.length_a   1.000
_cell.length_b   1.000
_cell.length_c   1.000
_cell.angle_alpha   90.00
_cell.angle_beta   90.00
_cell.angle_gamma   90.00
#
_symmetry.space_group_name_H-M   'P 1'
#
loop_
_entity.id
_entity.type
_entity.pdbx_description
1 polymer ?
#
loop_
_entity_poly.entity_id
_entity_poly.type
_entity_poly.pdbx_seq_one_letter_code
_entity_poly.pdbx_strand_id
1 'polypeptide(L)'
;MLKRREQHRTKRSGWLRAAVLGANDGLLSTASLVLGVTTAHATHSNVMVAGVAGLVAGAMSMAAGEYVSVHSQADTERADLELERKELEADDQGEHQELAQIYVARGLDPALAKQVAQQLMAYDALGAHALDELGITKTLRARPVQAALTSAASFAVGAALPLLVTAMVPEAQLIYLLSGTSLLFLAILGGLAAHVGGASVTVGAIRVTFWGALAMAITAGVGALFGTVA
;
A
#
# COMPACT_ATOMS: atom_id res chain seq x y z
N MET A 1 9.38 35.34 -17.83
CA MET A 1 8.69 34.07 -18.16
C MET A 1 8.65 33.20 -16.89
N LEU A 2 7.49 33.10 -16.25
CA LEU A 2 7.30 32.26 -15.06
C LEU A 2 7.28 30.79 -15.53
N LYS A 3 8.31 30.04 -15.19
CA LYS A 3 8.40 28.60 -15.44
C LYS A 3 7.25 27.93 -14.70
N ARG A 4 6.23 27.45 -15.42
CA ARG A 4 5.14 26.64 -14.88
C ARG A 4 5.80 25.41 -14.21
N ARG A 5 5.78 25.35 -12.91
CA ARG A 5 6.28 24.19 -12.13
C ARG A 5 5.37 23.02 -12.47
N GLU A 6 5.83 22.13 -13.33
CA GLU A 6 5.15 20.88 -13.61
C GLU A 6 5.04 20.10 -12.29
N GLN A 7 3.82 19.95 -11.79
CA GLN A 7 3.56 19.15 -10.61
C GLN A 7 3.33 17.70 -11.06
N HIS A 8 4.37 16.90 -11.06
CA HIS A 8 4.24 15.48 -11.32
C HIS A 8 3.36 14.83 -10.23
N ARG A 9 2.33 14.10 -10.67
CA ARG A 9 1.33 13.46 -9.80
C ARG A 9 1.94 12.36 -8.91
N THR A 10 3.11 11.84 -9.26
CA THR A 10 3.81 10.76 -8.59
C THR A 10 4.05 11.00 -7.09
N LYS A 11 4.35 12.23 -6.67
CA LYS A 11 4.57 12.58 -5.25
C LYS A 11 3.29 12.66 -4.41
N ARG A 12 2.13 12.96 -5.04
CA ARG A 12 0.84 13.05 -4.35
C ARG A 12 0.12 11.71 -4.27
N SER A 13 0.48 10.75 -5.12
CA SER A 13 -0.24 9.48 -5.23
C SER A 13 0.12 8.44 -4.14
N GLY A 14 1.23 8.59 -3.45
CA GLY A 14 1.73 7.58 -2.53
C GLY A 14 0.81 7.35 -1.32
N TRP A 15 0.59 8.38 -0.51
CA TRP A 15 -0.23 8.27 0.70
C TRP A 15 -1.72 8.03 0.39
N LEU A 16 -2.23 8.68 -0.68
CA LEU A 16 -3.64 8.52 -1.05
C LEU A 16 -3.91 7.13 -1.63
N ARG A 17 -2.94 6.56 -2.37
CA ARG A 17 -3.02 5.16 -2.82
C ARG A 17 -3.05 4.21 -1.62
N ALA A 18 -2.17 4.41 -0.65
CA ALA A 18 -2.14 3.60 0.56
C ALA A 18 -3.45 3.70 1.35
N ALA A 19 -4.02 4.91 1.49
CA ALA A 19 -5.29 5.13 2.15
C ALA A 19 -6.46 4.46 1.43
N VAL A 20 -6.53 4.58 0.10
CA VAL A 20 -7.58 3.90 -0.70
C VAL A 20 -7.40 2.39 -0.66
N LEU A 21 -6.16 1.88 -0.71
CA LEU A 21 -5.88 0.46 -0.61
C LEU A 21 -6.32 -0.09 0.75
N GLY A 22 -5.99 0.58 1.85
CA GLY A 22 -6.42 0.19 3.19
C GLY A 22 -7.94 0.20 3.36
N ALA A 23 -8.62 1.26 2.86
CA ALA A 23 -10.08 1.33 2.90
C ALA A 23 -10.75 0.24 2.04
N ASN A 24 -10.19 -0.06 0.87
CA ASN A 24 -10.67 -1.13 0.00
C ASN A 24 -10.51 -2.50 0.66
N ASP A 25 -9.37 -2.75 1.31
CA ASP A 25 -9.10 -4.00 2.01
C ASP A 25 -10.02 -4.18 3.23
N GLY A 26 -10.20 -3.13 4.04
CA GLY A 26 -11.13 -3.14 5.17
C GLY A 26 -12.57 -3.39 4.75
N LEU A 27 -13.03 -2.73 3.68
CA LEU A 27 -14.36 -2.93 3.12
C LEU A 27 -14.55 -4.37 2.64
N LEU A 28 -13.64 -4.87 1.81
CA LEU A 28 -13.76 -6.17 1.18
C LEU A 28 -13.64 -7.31 2.19
N SER A 29 -12.62 -7.27 3.06
CA SER A 29 -12.38 -8.34 4.03
C SER A 29 -13.52 -8.45 5.05
N THR A 30 -14.00 -7.31 5.56
CA THR A 30 -15.11 -7.30 6.52
C THR A 30 -16.43 -7.70 5.88
N ALA A 31 -16.75 -7.21 4.67
CA ALA A 31 -17.94 -7.63 3.94
C ALA A 31 -17.93 -9.13 3.62
N SER A 32 -16.78 -9.66 3.15
CA SER A 32 -16.60 -11.08 2.90
C SER A 32 -16.77 -11.94 4.15
N LEU A 33 -16.16 -11.51 5.28
CA LEU A 33 -16.30 -12.22 6.56
C LEU A 33 -17.75 -12.24 7.02
N VAL A 34 -18.42 -11.09 7.02
CA VAL A 34 -19.83 -10.98 7.41
C VAL A 34 -20.73 -11.85 6.52
N LEU A 35 -20.51 -11.82 5.20
CA LEU A 35 -21.25 -12.70 4.26
C LEU A 35 -21.00 -14.18 4.57
N GLY A 36 -19.75 -14.57 4.77
CA GLY A 36 -19.40 -15.97 5.08
C GLY A 36 -20.09 -16.46 6.35
N VAL A 37 -20.06 -15.67 7.42
CA VAL A 37 -20.70 -16.03 8.70
C VAL A 37 -22.24 -16.01 8.58
N THR A 38 -22.79 -15.07 7.82
CA THR A 38 -24.25 -15.00 7.57
C THR A 38 -24.73 -16.21 6.78
N THR A 39 -24.01 -16.63 5.74
CA THR A 39 -24.37 -17.80 4.92
C THR A 39 -24.16 -19.13 5.67
N ALA A 40 -23.39 -19.13 6.73
CA ALA A 40 -23.28 -20.27 7.67
C ALA A 40 -24.44 -20.32 8.69
N HIS A 41 -25.50 -19.53 8.51
CA HIS A 41 -26.69 -19.46 9.38
C HIS A 41 -26.40 -19.04 10.83
N ALA A 42 -25.33 -18.29 11.07
CA ALA A 42 -25.04 -17.71 12.38
C ALA A 42 -26.08 -16.64 12.77
N THR A 43 -26.33 -16.50 14.06
CA THR A 43 -27.24 -15.45 14.57
C THR A 43 -26.67 -14.06 14.26
N HIS A 44 -27.55 -13.06 14.14
CA HIS A 44 -27.16 -11.67 13.88
C HIS A 44 -26.10 -11.16 14.88
N SER A 45 -26.23 -11.52 16.17
CA SER A 45 -25.25 -11.18 17.20
C SER A 45 -23.88 -11.78 16.90
N ASN A 46 -23.81 -13.06 16.49
CA ASN A 46 -22.56 -13.73 16.15
C ASN A 46 -21.92 -13.11 14.88
N VAL A 47 -22.73 -12.74 13.91
CA VAL A 47 -22.29 -12.03 12.70
C VAL A 47 -21.67 -10.69 13.07
N MET A 48 -22.30 -9.92 13.95
CA MET A 48 -21.78 -8.64 14.43
C MET A 48 -20.48 -8.82 15.21
N VAL A 49 -20.42 -9.80 16.12
CA VAL A 49 -19.19 -10.07 16.89
C VAL A 49 -18.05 -10.47 15.95
N ALA A 50 -18.30 -11.36 14.99
CA ALA A 50 -17.30 -11.77 14.01
C ALA A 50 -16.81 -10.56 13.18
N GLY A 51 -17.73 -9.72 12.71
CA GLY A 51 -17.41 -8.54 11.93
C GLY A 51 -16.58 -7.51 12.71
N VAL A 52 -16.95 -7.21 13.98
CA VAL A 52 -16.17 -6.29 14.83
C VAL A 52 -14.80 -6.88 15.17
N ALA A 53 -14.74 -8.18 15.50
CA ALA A 53 -13.47 -8.86 15.74
C ALA A 53 -12.59 -8.83 14.48
N GLY A 54 -13.19 -9.04 13.30
CA GLY A 54 -12.51 -8.93 12.01
C GLY A 54 -11.96 -7.53 11.74
N LEU A 55 -12.72 -6.46 12.05
CA LEU A 55 -12.24 -5.09 11.95
C LEU A 55 -11.03 -4.86 12.85
N VAL A 56 -11.10 -5.26 14.12
CA VAL A 56 -9.99 -5.06 15.08
C VAL A 56 -8.76 -5.86 14.64
N ALA A 57 -8.93 -7.14 14.31
CA ALA A 57 -7.83 -8.00 13.87
C ALA A 57 -7.19 -7.49 12.58
N GLY A 58 -7.99 -7.07 11.58
CA GLY A 58 -7.53 -6.52 10.32
C GLY A 58 -6.79 -5.19 10.50
N ALA A 59 -7.35 -4.26 11.28
CA ALA A 59 -6.70 -2.99 11.57
C ALA A 59 -5.35 -3.18 12.28
N MET A 60 -5.29 -4.08 13.25
CA MET A 60 -4.05 -4.41 13.96
C MET A 60 -3.03 -5.11 13.06
N SER A 61 -3.47 -6.04 12.20
CA SER A 61 -2.62 -6.72 11.23
C SER A 61 -2.01 -5.73 10.24
N MET A 62 -2.83 -4.82 9.69
CA MET A 62 -2.39 -3.74 8.79
C MET A 62 -1.38 -2.81 9.49
N ALA A 63 -1.67 -2.41 10.73
CA ALA A 63 -0.75 -1.58 11.51
C ALA A 63 0.60 -2.25 11.74
N ALA A 64 0.58 -3.51 12.19
CA ALA A 64 1.78 -4.28 12.47
C ALA A 64 2.59 -4.55 11.19
N GLY A 65 1.93 -4.95 10.10
CA GLY A 65 2.56 -5.18 8.80
C GLY A 65 3.25 -3.93 8.26
N GLU A 66 2.57 -2.80 8.27
CA GLU A 66 3.11 -1.53 7.80
C GLU A 66 4.26 -1.04 8.69
N TYR A 67 4.11 -1.15 10.02
CA TYR A 67 5.18 -0.80 10.95
C TYR A 67 6.46 -1.61 10.68
N VAL A 68 6.32 -2.94 10.61
CA VAL A 68 7.46 -3.84 10.38
C VAL A 68 8.08 -3.60 9.00
N SER A 69 7.26 -3.45 7.95
CA SER A 69 7.74 -3.20 6.60
C SER A 69 8.57 -1.92 6.50
N VAL A 70 8.03 -0.80 7.00
CA VAL A 70 8.72 0.51 6.97
C VAL A 70 9.96 0.51 7.85
N HIS A 71 9.93 -0.19 8.98
CA HIS A 71 11.09 -0.28 9.88
C HIS A 71 12.21 -1.15 9.27
N SER A 72 11.85 -2.31 8.70
CA SER A 72 12.80 -3.19 8.02
C SER A 72 13.46 -2.52 6.82
N GLN A 73 12.69 -1.75 6.04
CA GLN A 73 13.26 -0.96 4.96
C GLN A 73 14.28 0.06 5.47
N ALA A 74 13.98 0.77 6.55
CA ALA A 74 14.91 1.73 7.17
C ALA A 74 16.16 1.07 7.73
N ASP A 75 16.04 -0.15 8.25
CA ASP A 75 17.19 -0.92 8.75
C ASP A 75 18.08 -1.39 7.59
N THR A 76 17.49 -1.85 6.48
CA THR A 76 18.23 -2.20 5.26
C THR A 76 18.96 -1.00 4.69
N GLU A 77 18.26 0.13 4.47
CA GLU A 77 18.88 1.37 3.99
C GLU A 77 20.05 1.84 4.88
N ARG A 78 19.91 1.67 6.19
CA ARG A 78 20.99 2.01 7.14
C ARG A 78 22.17 1.08 7.05
N ALA A 79 21.93 -0.23 6.86
CA ALA A 79 22.97 -1.23 6.70
C ALA A 79 23.73 -1.01 5.38
N ASP A 80 23.03 -0.72 4.28
CA ASP A 80 23.63 -0.42 2.99
C ASP A 80 24.51 0.85 3.06
N LEU A 81 24.01 1.92 3.68
CA LEU A 81 24.81 3.14 3.88
C LEU A 81 26.04 2.94 4.77
N GLU A 82 25.98 2.03 5.74
CA GLU A 82 27.14 1.72 6.58
C GLU A 82 28.17 0.86 5.84
N LEU A 83 27.72 -0.03 4.93
CA LEU A 83 28.58 -0.78 4.04
C LEU A 83 29.30 0.18 3.08
N GLU A 84 28.55 1.00 2.39
CA GLU A 84 29.04 2.03 1.47
C GLU A 84 30.09 2.96 2.09
N ARG A 85 29.86 3.38 3.34
CA ARG A 85 30.84 4.19 4.06
C ARG A 85 32.17 3.47 4.24
N LYS A 86 32.14 2.15 4.53
CA LYS A 86 33.36 1.36 4.69
C LYS A 86 34.07 1.13 3.37
N GLU A 87 33.36 0.98 2.27
CA GLU A 87 33.91 0.84 0.94
C GLU A 87 34.59 2.12 0.50
N LEU A 88 33.97 3.28 0.70
CA LEU A 88 34.56 4.61 0.49
C LEU A 88 35.83 4.86 1.32
N GLU A 89 35.88 4.34 2.56
CA GLU A 89 37.06 4.42 3.41
C GLU A 89 38.19 3.46 2.99
N ALA A 90 37.83 2.31 2.38
CA ALA A 90 38.78 1.26 2.02
C ALA A 90 39.40 1.45 0.62
N ASP A 91 38.62 1.90 -0.37
CA ASP A 91 39.05 2.05 -1.78
C ASP A 91 38.41 3.27 -2.45
N ASP A 92 38.80 4.46 -2.05
CA ASP A 92 38.31 5.72 -2.65
C ASP A 92 38.49 5.78 -4.16
N GLN A 93 39.55 5.15 -4.71
CA GLN A 93 39.79 5.15 -6.16
C GLN A 93 38.85 4.18 -6.90
N GLY A 94 38.54 3.04 -6.31
CA GLY A 94 37.56 2.08 -6.84
C GLY A 94 36.17 2.72 -6.88
N GLU A 95 35.76 3.36 -5.81
CA GLU A 95 34.48 4.04 -5.68
C GLU A 95 34.30 5.18 -6.70
N HIS A 96 35.36 5.95 -6.97
CA HIS A 96 35.35 6.95 -8.05
C HIS A 96 35.11 6.32 -9.43
N GLN A 97 35.66 5.11 -9.67
CA GLN A 97 35.46 4.41 -10.94
C GLN A 97 34.06 3.83 -11.04
N GLU A 98 33.54 3.29 -9.95
CA GLU A 98 32.19 2.74 -9.86
C GLU A 98 31.15 3.81 -10.17
N LEU A 99 31.18 4.94 -9.47
CA LEU A 99 30.29 6.06 -9.74
C LEU A 99 30.41 6.56 -11.19
N ALA A 100 31.63 6.64 -11.73
CA ALA A 100 31.83 7.00 -13.13
C ALA A 100 31.19 5.98 -14.09
N GLN A 101 31.26 4.68 -13.81
CA GLN A 101 30.62 3.64 -14.63
C GLN A 101 29.10 3.74 -14.63
N ILE A 102 28.48 4.09 -13.50
CA ILE A 102 27.03 4.37 -13.40
C ILE A 102 26.64 5.47 -14.41
N TYR A 103 27.42 6.55 -14.48
CA TYR A 103 27.16 7.64 -15.42
C TYR A 103 27.43 7.26 -16.88
N VAL A 104 28.44 6.43 -17.16
CA VAL A 104 28.64 5.86 -18.51
C VAL A 104 27.45 5.01 -18.92
N ALA A 105 26.94 4.17 -18.02
CA ALA A 105 25.75 3.35 -18.29
C ALA A 105 24.48 4.21 -18.54
N ARG A 106 24.46 5.44 -18.02
CA ARG A 106 23.41 6.44 -18.30
C ARG A 106 23.64 7.24 -19.58
N GLY A 107 24.70 6.96 -20.34
CA GLY A 107 24.97 7.53 -21.66
C GLY A 107 25.97 8.70 -21.67
N LEU A 108 26.70 8.96 -20.60
CA LEU A 108 27.77 9.95 -20.61
C LEU A 108 29.03 9.40 -21.30
N ASP A 109 29.79 10.30 -21.94
CA ASP A 109 31.14 9.99 -22.39
C ASP A 109 32.04 9.61 -21.19
N PRO A 110 32.92 8.60 -21.29
CA PRO A 110 33.76 8.13 -20.20
C PRO A 110 34.62 9.22 -19.54
N ALA A 111 35.14 10.18 -20.34
CA ALA A 111 35.95 11.27 -19.79
C ALA A 111 35.07 12.26 -18.99
N LEU A 112 33.87 12.55 -19.47
CA LEU A 112 32.91 13.40 -18.78
C LEU A 112 32.37 12.70 -17.52
N ALA A 113 32.07 11.40 -17.60
CA ALA A 113 31.60 10.62 -16.46
C ALA A 113 32.58 10.65 -15.28
N LYS A 114 33.87 10.50 -15.56
CA LYS A 114 34.93 10.63 -14.55
C LYS A 114 34.94 12.02 -13.89
N GLN A 115 34.80 13.09 -14.69
CA GLN A 115 34.77 14.45 -14.15
C GLN A 115 33.53 14.69 -13.26
N VAL A 116 32.38 14.13 -13.67
CA VAL A 116 31.14 14.21 -12.88
C VAL A 116 31.32 13.46 -11.57
N ALA A 117 31.81 12.23 -11.59
CA ALA A 117 32.05 11.43 -10.38
C ALA A 117 32.99 12.17 -9.42
N GLN A 118 34.12 12.69 -9.91
CA GLN A 118 35.06 13.45 -9.08
C GLN A 118 34.41 14.65 -8.37
N GLN A 119 33.57 15.42 -9.09
CA GLN A 119 32.93 16.59 -8.51
C GLN A 119 31.86 16.21 -7.47
N LEU A 120 31.10 15.15 -7.73
CA LEU A 120 30.07 14.69 -6.81
C LEU A 120 30.68 14.10 -5.54
N MET A 121 31.70 13.28 -5.66
CA MET A 121 32.41 12.71 -4.51
C MET A 121 33.15 13.76 -3.69
N ALA A 122 33.74 14.76 -4.32
CA ALA A 122 34.34 15.88 -3.61
C ALA A 122 33.31 16.73 -2.83
N TYR A 123 32.04 16.72 -3.23
CA TYR A 123 30.97 17.43 -2.55
C TYR A 123 30.31 16.61 -1.43
N ASP A 124 29.89 15.38 -1.72
CA ASP A 124 29.24 14.46 -0.77
C ASP A 124 29.32 13.03 -1.33
N ALA A 125 30.44 12.34 -1.08
CA ALA A 125 30.70 11.01 -1.64
C ALA A 125 29.61 10.01 -1.26
N LEU A 126 29.33 9.86 0.04
CA LEU A 126 28.28 8.96 0.53
C LEU A 126 26.89 9.32 -0.02
N GLY A 127 26.59 10.61 -0.12
CA GLY A 127 25.33 11.06 -0.69
C GLY A 127 25.19 10.81 -2.19
N ALA A 128 26.31 10.83 -2.95
CA ALA A 128 26.33 10.54 -4.37
C ALA A 128 26.07 9.04 -4.63
N HIS A 129 26.78 8.16 -3.94
CA HIS A 129 26.57 6.71 -4.01
C HIS A 129 25.17 6.31 -3.51
N ALA A 130 24.75 6.82 -2.35
CA ALA A 130 23.41 6.59 -1.82
C ALA A 130 22.31 6.89 -2.83
N LEU A 131 22.45 7.99 -3.59
CA LEU A 131 21.46 8.40 -4.57
C LEU A 131 21.56 7.61 -5.88
N ASP A 132 22.75 7.46 -6.42
CA ASP A 132 22.98 7.01 -7.80
C ASP A 132 23.13 5.49 -7.91
N GLU A 133 23.64 4.85 -6.89
CA GLU A 133 23.83 3.40 -6.79
C GLU A 133 22.70 2.75 -6.01
N LEU A 134 22.46 3.16 -4.76
CA LEU A 134 21.48 2.55 -3.87
C LEU A 134 20.06 3.10 -4.06
N GLY A 135 19.88 4.21 -4.79
CA GLY A 135 18.58 4.85 -4.98
C GLY A 135 17.99 5.50 -3.71
N ILE A 136 18.80 5.66 -2.67
CA ILE A 136 18.37 6.21 -1.37
C ILE A 136 18.32 7.73 -1.45
N THR A 137 17.15 8.32 -1.23
CA THR A 137 16.96 9.78 -1.24
C THR A 137 16.79 10.34 0.16
N LYS A 138 17.43 11.48 0.45
CA LYS A 138 17.35 12.20 1.76
C LYS A 138 15.92 12.59 2.18
N THR A 139 14.93 12.50 1.27
CA THR A 139 13.54 12.94 1.49
C THR A 139 12.64 11.88 2.12
N LEU A 140 13.08 10.64 2.20
CA LEU A 140 12.25 9.52 2.70
C LEU A 140 12.71 9.07 4.09
N ARG A 141 12.66 9.96 5.08
CA ARG A 141 12.77 9.49 6.48
C ARG A 141 11.59 8.57 6.78
N ALA A 142 11.89 7.31 7.01
CA ALA A 142 10.93 6.30 7.44
C ALA A 142 10.16 6.78 8.69
N ARG A 143 8.82 6.69 8.64
CA ARG A 143 7.95 7.05 9.76
C ARG A 143 7.02 5.88 10.09
N PRO A 144 7.55 4.81 10.68
CA PRO A 144 6.82 3.55 10.84
C PRO A 144 5.54 3.70 11.67
N VAL A 145 5.58 4.48 12.75
CA VAL A 145 4.38 4.72 13.58
C VAL A 145 3.30 5.47 12.80
N GLN A 146 3.67 6.50 12.06
CA GLN A 146 2.70 7.26 11.26
C GLN A 146 2.10 6.39 10.15
N ALA A 147 2.90 5.58 9.49
CA ALA A 147 2.47 4.66 8.45
C ALA A 147 1.49 3.62 9.02
N ALA A 148 1.85 2.99 10.15
CA ALA A 148 1.01 2.02 10.85
C ALA A 148 -0.37 2.59 11.25
N LEU A 149 -0.39 3.77 11.87
CA LEU A 149 -1.63 4.42 12.27
C LEU A 149 -2.51 4.80 11.07
N THR A 150 -1.91 5.29 9.99
CA THR A 150 -2.64 5.63 8.77
C THR A 150 -3.24 4.38 8.12
N SER A 151 -2.48 3.29 8.08
CA SER A 151 -2.92 2.01 7.52
C SER A 151 -4.09 1.43 8.33
N ALA A 152 -3.96 1.36 9.66
CA ALA A 152 -5.03 0.91 10.54
C ALA A 152 -6.30 1.76 10.43
N ALA A 153 -6.16 3.09 10.42
CA ALA A 153 -7.29 4.01 10.28
C ALA A 153 -8.01 3.86 8.93
N SER A 154 -7.25 3.73 7.85
CA SER A 154 -7.81 3.52 6.51
C SER A 154 -8.59 2.21 6.42
N PHE A 155 -8.04 1.13 6.97
CA PHE A 155 -8.73 -0.17 7.08
C PHE A 155 -10.02 -0.04 7.89
N ALA A 156 -9.94 0.56 9.08
CA ALA A 156 -11.10 0.71 9.97
C ALA A 156 -12.22 1.52 9.32
N VAL A 157 -11.91 2.58 8.57
CA VAL A 157 -12.89 3.37 7.81
C VAL A 157 -13.57 2.51 6.75
N GLY A 158 -12.81 1.70 6.01
CA GLY A 158 -13.38 0.78 5.03
C GLY A 158 -14.28 -0.28 5.65
N ALA A 159 -13.82 -0.89 6.76
CA ALA A 159 -14.53 -1.94 7.48
C ALA A 159 -15.79 -1.44 8.21
N ALA A 160 -15.83 -0.16 8.59
CA ALA A 160 -16.99 0.43 9.26
C ALA A 160 -18.25 0.36 8.39
N LEU A 161 -18.13 0.49 7.07
CA LEU A 161 -19.28 0.50 6.17
C LEU A 161 -20.05 -0.82 6.15
N PRO A 162 -19.44 -2.00 5.91
CA PRO A 162 -20.16 -3.27 5.99
C PRO A 162 -20.74 -3.55 7.38
N LEU A 163 -20.05 -3.10 8.46
CA LEU A 163 -20.57 -3.25 9.81
C LEU A 163 -21.80 -2.37 10.09
N LEU A 164 -21.82 -1.14 9.58
CA LEU A 164 -22.98 -0.27 9.67
C LEU A 164 -24.17 -0.86 8.92
N VAL A 165 -23.96 -1.38 7.71
CA VAL A 165 -24.99 -2.08 6.95
C VAL A 165 -25.50 -3.27 7.75
N THR A 166 -24.61 -4.09 8.29
CA THR A 166 -24.98 -5.25 9.11
C THR A 166 -25.80 -4.87 10.34
N ALA A 167 -25.43 -3.79 11.02
CA ALA A 167 -26.14 -3.33 12.21
C ALA A 167 -27.55 -2.79 11.93
N MET A 168 -27.77 -2.23 10.74
CA MET A 168 -29.01 -1.53 10.40
C MET A 168 -30.00 -2.37 9.59
N VAL A 169 -29.54 -3.45 8.95
CA VAL A 169 -30.33 -4.24 7.99
C VAL A 169 -30.86 -5.52 8.65
N PRO A 170 -32.15 -5.84 8.51
CA PRO A 170 -32.70 -7.11 8.97
C PRO A 170 -32.03 -8.32 8.28
N GLU A 171 -31.90 -9.43 9.00
CA GLU A 171 -31.21 -10.66 8.53
C GLU A 171 -31.69 -11.13 7.15
N ALA A 172 -33.02 -11.09 6.89
CA ALA A 172 -33.61 -11.53 5.62
C ALA A 172 -33.10 -10.75 4.40
N GLN A 173 -32.62 -9.53 4.56
CA GLN A 173 -32.15 -8.66 3.48
C GLN A 173 -30.63 -8.45 3.52
N LEU A 174 -29.95 -8.94 4.57
CA LEU A 174 -28.57 -8.64 4.85
C LEU A 174 -27.64 -9.03 3.69
N ILE A 175 -27.76 -10.25 3.17
CA ILE A 175 -26.91 -10.75 2.08
C ILE A 175 -26.99 -9.82 0.85
N TYR A 176 -28.21 -9.46 0.46
CA TYR A 176 -28.42 -8.65 -0.77
C TYR A 176 -27.94 -7.21 -0.60
N LEU A 177 -28.30 -6.57 0.53
CA LEU A 177 -27.94 -5.17 0.77
C LEU A 177 -26.45 -5.01 1.07
N LEU A 178 -25.87 -5.94 1.83
CA LEU A 178 -24.44 -5.91 2.11
C LEU A 178 -23.63 -6.12 0.84
N SER A 179 -23.97 -7.11 0.02
CA SER A 179 -23.28 -7.35 -1.25
C SER A 179 -23.41 -6.17 -2.20
N GLY A 180 -24.64 -5.66 -2.39
CA GLY A 180 -24.89 -4.54 -3.30
C GLY A 180 -24.17 -3.26 -2.89
N THR A 181 -24.27 -2.87 -1.62
CA THR A 181 -23.59 -1.68 -1.10
C THR A 181 -22.07 -1.82 -1.15
N SER A 182 -21.54 -2.99 -0.76
CA SER A 182 -20.08 -3.24 -0.81
C SER A 182 -19.54 -3.15 -2.23
N LEU A 183 -20.21 -3.76 -3.22
CA LEU A 183 -19.81 -3.67 -4.63
C LEU A 183 -19.86 -2.24 -5.16
N LEU A 184 -20.89 -1.47 -4.80
CA LEU A 184 -20.99 -0.06 -5.16
C LEU A 184 -19.81 0.75 -4.60
N PHE A 185 -19.49 0.58 -3.31
CA PHE A 185 -18.38 1.30 -2.70
C PHE A 185 -17.02 0.85 -3.22
N LEU A 186 -16.84 -0.46 -3.54
CA LEU A 186 -15.65 -0.96 -4.23
C LEU A 186 -15.48 -0.32 -5.61
N ALA A 187 -16.56 -0.15 -6.37
CA ALA A 187 -16.53 0.55 -7.65
C ALA A 187 -16.09 2.02 -7.49
N ILE A 188 -16.64 2.72 -6.47
CA ILE A 188 -16.28 4.09 -6.16
C ILE A 188 -14.80 4.20 -5.75
N LEU A 189 -14.34 3.35 -4.83
CA LEU A 189 -12.94 3.35 -4.37
C LEU A 189 -11.98 3.00 -5.51
N GLY A 190 -12.30 2.00 -6.34
CA GLY A 190 -11.51 1.64 -7.51
C GLY A 190 -11.43 2.76 -8.55
N GLY A 191 -12.55 3.44 -8.78
CA GLY A 191 -12.63 4.62 -9.65
C GLY A 191 -11.83 5.79 -9.12
N LEU A 192 -11.93 6.09 -7.83
CA LEU A 192 -11.16 7.15 -7.16
C LEU A 192 -9.65 6.87 -7.21
N ALA A 193 -9.23 5.63 -6.92
CA ALA A 193 -7.83 5.24 -7.01
C ALA A 193 -7.27 5.45 -8.42
N ALA A 194 -8.03 5.03 -9.45
CA ALA A 194 -7.66 5.21 -10.85
C ALA A 194 -7.59 6.70 -11.23
N HIS A 195 -8.58 7.50 -10.82
CA HIS A 195 -8.60 8.94 -11.09
C HIS A 195 -7.37 9.66 -10.51
N VAL A 196 -7.05 9.36 -9.26
CA VAL A 196 -5.88 9.94 -8.58
C VAL A 196 -4.58 9.51 -9.25
N GLY A 197 -4.48 8.25 -9.66
CA GLY A 197 -3.35 7.70 -10.41
C GLY A 197 -3.25 8.19 -11.85
N GLY A 198 -4.27 8.89 -12.36
CA GLY A 198 -4.31 9.35 -13.76
C GLY A 198 -4.65 8.24 -14.76
N ALA A 199 -5.21 7.12 -14.27
CA ALA A 199 -5.65 5.98 -15.08
C ALA A 199 -7.15 6.08 -15.42
N SER A 200 -7.64 5.17 -16.26
CA SER A 200 -9.06 5.08 -16.59
C SER A 200 -9.91 4.69 -15.38
N VAL A 201 -10.82 5.58 -14.99
CA VAL A 201 -11.75 5.41 -13.87
C VAL A 201 -12.60 4.15 -14.05
N THR A 202 -13.14 3.93 -15.24
CA THR A 202 -13.98 2.77 -15.56
C THR A 202 -13.22 1.47 -15.38
N VAL A 203 -11.98 1.39 -15.90
CA VAL A 203 -11.14 0.20 -15.79
C VAL A 203 -10.79 -0.07 -14.31
N GLY A 204 -10.47 0.98 -13.54
CA GLY A 204 -10.20 0.86 -12.12
C GLY A 204 -11.41 0.37 -11.32
N ALA A 205 -12.59 0.94 -11.56
CA ALA A 205 -13.84 0.52 -10.93
C ALA A 205 -14.16 -0.94 -11.25
N ILE A 206 -14.17 -1.32 -12.53
CA ILE A 206 -14.48 -2.71 -12.95
C ILE A 206 -13.51 -3.71 -12.33
N ARG A 207 -12.21 -3.41 -12.33
CA ARG A 207 -11.19 -4.30 -11.77
C ARG A 207 -11.44 -4.58 -10.28
N VAL A 208 -11.64 -3.54 -9.48
CA VAL A 208 -11.83 -3.69 -8.04
C VAL A 208 -13.15 -4.38 -7.73
N THR A 209 -14.22 -4.01 -8.43
CA THR A 209 -15.55 -4.63 -8.25
C THR A 209 -15.56 -6.12 -8.64
N PHE A 210 -14.88 -6.48 -9.73
CA PHE A 210 -14.80 -7.89 -10.17
C PHE A 210 -14.09 -8.76 -9.12
N TRP A 211 -12.91 -8.36 -8.67
CA TRP A 211 -12.18 -9.12 -7.66
C TRP A 211 -12.89 -9.12 -6.31
N GLY A 212 -13.57 -8.02 -5.96
CA GLY A 212 -14.39 -7.92 -4.77
C GLY A 212 -15.60 -8.86 -4.82
N ALA A 213 -16.31 -8.90 -5.94
CA ALA A 213 -17.43 -9.83 -6.13
C ALA A 213 -16.97 -11.29 -6.03
N LEU A 214 -15.84 -11.62 -6.65
CA LEU A 214 -15.28 -12.97 -6.61
C LEU A 214 -14.92 -13.38 -5.17
N ALA A 215 -14.24 -12.52 -4.42
CA ALA A 215 -13.86 -12.79 -3.03
C ALA A 215 -15.09 -13.00 -2.14
N MET A 216 -16.08 -12.11 -2.24
CA MET A 216 -17.36 -12.24 -1.51
C MET A 216 -18.11 -13.52 -1.87
N ALA A 217 -18.16 -13.88 -3.16
CA ALA A 217 -18.82 -15.10 -3.61
C ALA A 217 -18.15 -16.37 -3.09
N ILE A 218 -16.80 -16.40 -3.12
CA ILE A 218 -16.03 -17.53 -2.58
C ILE A 218 -16.28 -17.66 -1.07
N THR A 219 -16.22 -16.56 -0.34
CA THR A 219 -16.38 -16.59 1.12
C THR A 219 -17.82 -16.96 1.51
N ALA A 220 -18.82 -16.46 0.79
CA ALA A 220 -20.20 -16.86 0.99
C ALA A 220 -20.42 -18.36 0.67
N GLY A 221 -19.76 -18.88 -0.37
CA GLY A 221 -19.76 -20.30 -0.70
C GLY A 221 -19.15 -21.16 0.40
N VAL A 222 -18.03 -20.74 0.98
CA VAL A 222 -17.43 -21.42 2.15
C VAL A 222 -18.41 -21.41 3.31
N GLY A 223 -19.01 -20.26 3.65
CA GLY A 223 -20.01 -20.17 4.70
C GLY A 223 -21.18 -21.12 4.51
N ALA A 224 -21.74 -21.18 3.30
CA ALA A 224 -22.85 -22.07 2.97
C ALA A 224 -22.47 -23.56 3.10
N LEU A 225 -21.23 -23.95 2.73
CA LEU A 225 -20.75 -25.32 2.90
C LEU A 225 -20.65 -25.72 4.38
N PHE A 226 -20.14 -24.86 5.23
CA PHE A 226 -20.05 -25.14 6.67
C PHE A 226 -21.40 -25.03 7.37
N GLY A 227 -22.30 -24.17 6.95
CA GLY A 227 -23.64 -24.04 7.49
C GLY A 227 -24.58 -25.24 7.22
N THR A 228 -24.25 -26.06 6.22
CA THR A 228 -25.02 -27.30 5.93
C THR A 228 -24.52 -28.52 6.73
N VAL A 229 -23.38 -28.42 7.38
CA VAL A 229 -22.72 -29.54 8.11
C VAL A 229 -22.91 -29.39 9.63
N ALA A 230 -23.29 -28.20 10.10
CA ALA A 230 -23.56 -27.90 11.51
C ALA A 230 -25.04 -27.99 11.82
#